data_cb00d99acb9fb0f76740b1541cc2f8a8
#
_entry.id   cb00d99acb9fb0f76740b1541cc2f8a8
#
_cell.length_a   1.000
_cell.length_b   1.000
_cell.length_c   1.000
_cell.angle_alpha   90.00
_cell.angle_beta   90.00
_cell.angle_gamma   90.00
#
_symmetry.space_group_name_H-M   'P 1'
#
loop_
_entity.id
_entity.type
_entity.pdbx_description
1 polymer ?
#
loop_
_entity_poly.entity_id
_entity_poly.type
_entity_poly.pdbx_seq_one_letter_code
_entity_poly.pdbx_strand_id
1 'polypeptide(L)'
;MGEDGRVFLRGLTSEAYGLDELRRRQRGAPRVIRAGTVTDDASVGHSGDSDRSRTWWMLGPGDEPFRTQTLQVHFVELSPGGSNKGHGHQNEALFYILEGKGYEIHDGKRYEWERDDLVIVHNDSVHRHYNLDPERRALALVMKPKSAWMYLGLIQQGRGFGADEAAYGPPEDWARLWTKGLDQRKKVVKPADTRWEDTRDGRIRVLTSPERTDVRANAVDIYQQDVAPGSRSVKHWHMADEAVYVMRGRGHSLQWDVEAQIGERYEARVAKEPSRWTFEPGDLVYVPQNTVHQLVNDGSEPLMVLVAQNRLFKLIGYDSVVYLEDAPAAGREVVGTARA
;
A
#
# COMPACT_ATOMS: atom_id res chain seq x y z
N MET A 1 9.32 20.55 18.40
CA MET A 1 8.98 20.23 17.01
C MET A 1 9.78 18.99 16.69
N GLY A 2 9.14 17.85 16.61
CA GLY A 2 9.82 16.61 16.31
C GLY A 2 10.54 16.72 14.98
N GLU A 3 11.68 16.11 14.87
CA GLU A 3 12.46 15.95 13.65
C GLU A 3 11.74 15.04 12.67
N ASP A 4 10.54 15.44 12.42
CA ASP A 4 9.59 14.59 11.92
C ASP A 4 9.56 14.55 10.46
N GLY A 5 9.11 13.56 10.04
CA GLY A 5 8.35 13.43 8.87
C GLY A 5 9.06 13.47 7.55
N ARG A 6 10.25 14.00 7.45
CA ARG A 6 11.01 13.89 6.22
C ARG A 6 12.00 12.76 6.30
N VAL A 7 11.46 11.61 6.55
CA VAL A 7 12.11 10.33 6.73
C VAL A 7 13.40 10.15 5.93
N PHE A 8 13.39 10.64 4.73
CA PHE A 8 14.41 10.30 3.77
C PHE A 8 15.63 11.18 3.82
N LEU A 9 15.48 12.34 4.40
CA LEU A 9 16.56 13.30 4.44
C LEU A 9 17.49 13.04 5.58
N ARG A 10 17.07 12.21 6.46
CA ARG A 10 17.65 12.27 7.74
C ARG A 10 18.58 11.18 8.07
N GLY A 11 18.60 10.15 7.29
CA GLY A 11 19.65 9.17 7.31
C GLY A 11 20.91 9.60 6.53
N LEU A 12 20.87 10.74 5.86
CA LEU A 12 22.03 11.32 5.22
C LEU A 12 22.85 12.06 6.25
N THR A 13 23.67 11.34 6.99
CA THR A 13 24.70 11.92 7.82
C THR A 13 25.91 12.22 6.96
N SER A 14 26.80 13.07 7.45
CA SER A 14 28.05 13.40 6.79
C SER A 14 28.95 12.19 6.49
N GLU A 15 28.71 11.07 7.10
CA GLU A 15 29.50 9.84 6.98
C GLU A 15 28.98 8.91 5.92
N ALA A 16 27.72 9.07 5.54
CA ALA A 16 27.11 8.12 4.67
C ALA A 16 26.23 8.80 3.65
N TYR A 17 26.64 8.74 2.46
CA TYR A 17 25.68 8.68 1.36
C TYR A 17 24.84 7.40 1.44
N GLY A 18 24.98 6.64 2.54
CA GLY A 18 24.29 5.40 2.81
C GLY A 18 23.08 5.57 3.71
N LEU A 19 22.09 4.72 3.55
CA LEU A 19 20.88 4.66 4.36
C LEU A 19 21.03 3.66 5.52
N ASP A 20 22.22 3.49 6.07
CA ASP A 20 22.53 2.43 7.03
C ASP A 20 21.70 2.52 8.32
N GLU A 21 21.48 3.74 8.80
CA GLU A 21 20.63 3.95 9.97
C GLU A 21 19.18 3.59 9.67
N LEU A 22 18.65 4.00 8.54
CA LEU A 22 17.31 3.64 8.12
C LEU A 22 17.18 2.11 7.96
N ARG A 23 18.14 1.46 7.31
CA ARG A 23 18.17 0.01 7.17
C ARG A 23 18.23 -0.70 8.51
N ARG A 24 19.06 -0.21 9.43
CA ARG A 24 19.15 -0.77 10.78
C ARG A 24 17.82 -0.66 11.53
N ARG A 25 17.17 0.47 11.47
CA ARG A 25 15.83 0.67 12.05
C ARG A 25 14.80 -0.25 11.42
N GLN A 26 14.76 -0.33 10.10
CA GLN A 26 13.84 -1.21 9.40
C GLN A 26 14.07 -2.70 9.72
N ARG A 27 15.33 -3.13 9.83
CA ARG A 27 15.67 -4.50 10.20
C ARG A 27 15.30 -4.81 11.65
N GLY A 28 15.45 -3.85 12.54
CA GLY A 28 15.09 -3.98 13.96
C GLY A 28 13.60 -3.84 14.26
N ALA A 29 12.81 -3.28 13.32
CA ALA A 29 11.39 -3.08 13.52
C ALA A 29 10.58 -4.37 13.32
N PRO A 30 9.45 -4.54 14.01
CA PRO A 30 8.49 -5.60 13.72
C PRO A 30 8.05 -5.54 12.25
N ARG A 31 7.86 -6.70 11.63
CA ARG A 31 7.37 -6.79 10.24
C ARG A 31 5.85 -7.01 10.17
N VAL A 32 5.21 -7.23 11.30
CA VAL A 32 3.76 -7.44 11.41
C VAL A 32 3.19 -6.42 12.36
N ILE A 33 2.23 -5.66 11.84
CA ILE A 33 1.38 -4.77 12.62
C ILE A 33 0.09 -5.51 12.89
N ARG A 34 -0.19 -5.75 14.18
CA ARG A 34 -1.37 -6.50 14.60
C ARG A 34 -2.64 -5.67 14.46
N ALA A 35 -3.71 -6.29 14.03
CA ALA A 35 -5.02 -5.65 13.90
C ALA A 35 -5.47 -4.91 15.17
N GLY A 36 -5.15 -5.45 16.36
CA GLY A 36 -5.51 -4.86 17.64
C GLY A 36 -4.55 -3.79 18.18
N THR A 37 -3.42 -3.52 17.51
CA THR A 37 -2.45 -2.51 17.97
C THR A 37 -2.71 -1.13 17.37
N VAL A 38 -3.59 -1.05 16.38
CA VAL A 38 -4.03 0.23 15.82
C VAL A 38 -4.95 0.88 16.83
N THR A 39 -4.41 1.79 17.59
CA THR A 39 -5.17 2.51 18.61
C THR A 39 -6.18 3.45 17.96
N ASP A 40 -7.38 3.43 18.51
CA ASP A 40 -8.47 4.37 18.22
C ASP A 40 -8.13 5.78 18.77
N ASP A 41 -6.85 6.12 18.77
CA ASP A 41 -6.35 7.38 19.32
C ASP A 41 -6.67 8.50 18.35
N ALA A 42 -7.69 9.28 18.71
CA ALA A 42 -8.08 10.49 17.98
C ALA A 42 -6.95 11.52 17.85
N SER A 43 -5.87 11.41 18.64
CA SER A 43 -4.70 12.29 18.56
C SER A 43 -3.83 12.00 17.33
N VAL A 44 -3.95 10.81 16.74
CA VAL A 44 -3.30 10.41 15.49
C VAL A 44 -4.19 10.69 14.28
N GLY A 45 -5.33 11.31 14.51
CA GLY A 45 -6.30 11.63 13.49
C GLY A 45 -5.72 12.44 12.32
N HIS A 46 -6.11 12.07 11.13
CA HIS A 46 -5.82 12.86 9.95
C HIS A 46 -6.43 14.26 10.11
N SER A 47 -5.74 15.25 9.60
CA SER A 47 -6.28 16.62 9.49
C SER A 47 -7.62 16.69 8.72
N GLY A 48 -8.20 15.56 8.34
CA GLY A 48 -9.46 15.36 7.65
C GLY A 48 -10.58 14.79 8.48
N ASP A 49 -10.28 14.29 9.67
CA ASP A 49 -11.27 13.63 10.50
C ASP A 49 -12.39 14.58 10.91
N SER A 50 -13.55 14.03 11.00
CA SER A 50 -14.76 14.69 11.50
C SER A 50 -15.46 13.68 12.41
N ASP A 51 -16.48 14.13 13.13
CA ASP A 51 -17.36 13.26 13.91
C ASP A 51 -18.03 12.15 13.09
N ARG A 52 -17.95 12.21 11.77
CA ARG A 52 -18.56 11.24 10.83
C ARG A 52 -17.54 10.42 10.04
N SER A 53 -16.25 10.60 10.27
CA SER A 53 -15.18 9.79 9.70
C SER A 53 -14.00 9.67 10.66
N ARG A 54 -13.32 8.53 10.64
CA ARG A 54 -12.11 8.26 11.43
C ARG A 54 -11.02 7.66 10.56
N THR A 55 -9.78 7.88 10.95
CA THR A 55 -8.61 7.36 10.25
C THR A 55 -7.64 6.73 11.26
N TRP A 56 -7.21 5.50 11.00
CA TRP A 56 -6.20 4.79 11.81
C TRP A 56 -4.99 4.46 10.96
N TRP A 57 -3.83 4.85 11.44
CA TRP A 57 -2.58 4.59 10.76
C TRP A 57 -2.04 3.20 11.07
N MET A 58 -1.59 2.48 10.04
CA MET A 58 -0.87 1.22 10.16
C MET A 58 0.59 1.36 9.75
N LEU A 59 0.83 1.92 8.58
CA LEU A 59 2.15 2.19 8.03
C LEU A 59 2.21 3.62 7.53
N GLY A 60 3.33 4.29 7.70
CA GLY A 60 3.46 5.64 7.19
C GLY A 60 4.88 6.19 7.27
N PRO A 61 5.05 7.46 6.89
CA PRO A 61 6.36 8.12 6.90
C PRO A 61 6.81 8.56 8.30
N GLY A 62 5.95 8.54 9.29
CA GLY A 62 6.29 8.85 10.68
C GLY A 62 6.98 7.68 11.40
N ASP A 63 7.43 7.88 12.63
CA ASP A 63 8.07 6.84 13.42
C ASP A 63 7.06 5.87 14.03
N GLU A 64 5.84 6.34 14.23
CA GLU A 64 4.77 5.56 14.83
C GLU A 64 3.55 5.45 13.89
N PRO A 65 2.88 4.32 13.83
CA PRO A 65 3.27 3.04 14.44
C PRO A 65 4.42 2.35 13.69
N PHE A 66 4.75 2.76 12.49
CA PHE A 66 5.77 2.14 11.67
C PHE A 66 6.28 3.07 10.56
N ARG A 67 7.58 3.20 10.43
CA ARG A 67 8.22 4.02 9.39
C ARG A 67 8.41 3.25 8.09
N THR A 68 7.86 3.77 6.99
CA THR A 68 8.06 3.25 5.64
C THR A 68 8.79 4.24 4.76
N GLN A 69 9.35 3.78 3.65
CA GLN A 69 9.96 4.68 2.67
C GLN A 69 8.96 5.23 1.66
N THR A 70 8.09 4.39 1.14
CA THR A 70 7.25 4.75 0.00
C THR A 70 5.76 4.61 0.28
N LEU A 71 5.36 3.57 0.99
CA LEU A 71 3.96 3.26 1.23
C LEU A 71 3.43 3.92 2.51
N GLN A 72 2.18 4.29 2.43
CA GLN A 72 1.35 4.65 3.57
C GLN A 72 0.09 3.78 3.52
N VAL A 73 -0.22 3.13 4.63
CA VAL A 73 -1.42 2.30 4.78
C VAL A 73 -2.17 2.71 6.03
N HIS A 74 -3.47 2.94 5.90
CA HIS A 74 -4.35 3.32 7.00
C HIS A 74 -5.76 2.85 6.73
N PHE A 75 -6.57 2.75 7.78
CA PHE A 75 -8.01 2.57 7.64
C PHE A 75 -8.72 3.92 7.58
N VAL A 76 -9.81 3.94 6.83
CA VAL A 76 -10.81 5.01 6.88
C VAL A 76 -12.16 4.38 7.18
N GLU A 77 -12.79 4.85 8.27
CA GLU A 77 -14.16 4.51 8.61
C GLU A 77 -15.06 5.70 8.30
N LEU A 78 -16.21 5.42 7.73
CA LEU A 78 -17.31 6.38 7.60
C LEU A 78 -18.47 5.89 8.46
N SER A 79 -18.93 6.72 9.38
CA SER A 79 -20.11 6.44 10.22
C SER A 79 -21.37 6.21 9.37
N PRO A 80 -22.44 5.60 9.91
CA PRO A 80 -23.70 5.43 9.21
C PRO A 80 -24.20 6.74 8.61
N GLY A 81 -24.48 6.74 7.29
CA GLY A 81 -24.87 7.93 6.52
C GLY A 81 -23.86 9.06 6.53
N GLY A 82 -22.62 8.79 6.94
CA GLY A 82 -21.56 9.78 7.09
C GLY A 82 -20.73 9.99 5.85
N SER A 83 -19.80 10.94 5.94
CA SER A 83 -18.85 11.24 4.88
C SER A 83 -17.55 11.80 5.47
N ASN A 84 -16.44 11.63 4.77
CA ASN A 84 -15.23 12.38 5.10
C ASN A 84 -15.35 13.84 4.65
N LYS A 85 -14.37 14.67 5.01
CA LYS A 85 -14.23 16.01 4.44
C LYS A 85 -13.64 15.91 3.03
N GLY A 86 -14.27 16.58 2.07
CA GLY A 86 -13.73 16.67 0.72
C GLY A 86 -12.36 17.35 0.72
N HIS A 87 -11.45 16.84 -0.09
CA HIS A 87 -10.10 17.37 -0.24
C HIS A 87 -9.49 16.94 -1.57
N GLY A 88 -8.39 17.56 -1.93
CA GLY A 88 -7.60 17.19 -3.08
C GLY A 88 -6.13 16.97 -2.71
N HIS A 89 -5.46 16.09 -3.44
CA HIS A 89 -4.04 15.85 -3.28
C HIS A 89 -3.40 15.35 -4.59
N GLN A 90 -2.10 15.55 -4.71
CA GLN A 90 -1.36 15.14 -5.91
C GLN A 90 -1.03 13.65 -5.96
N ASN A 91 -0.83 13.01 -4.82
CA ASN A 91 -0.57 11.57 -4.81
C ASN A 91 -1.83 10.76 -5.07
N GLU A 92 -1.68 9.60 -5.66
CA GLU A 92 -2.76 8.61 -5.74
C GLU A 92 -3.15 8.05 -4.37
N ALA A 93 -4.40 7.63 -4.23
CA ALA A 93 -4.88 6.86 -3.10
C ALA A 93 -5.83 5.76 -3.57
N LEU A 94 -5.67 4.58 -3.01
CA LEU A 94 -6.38 3.37 -3.41
C LEU A 94 -7.11 2.82 -2.20
N PHE A 95 -8.44 2.78 -2.28
CA PHE A 95 -9.32 2.39 -1.20
C PHE A 95 -9.90 1.01 -1.50
N TYR A 96 -9.45 -0.02 -0.81
CA TYR A 96 -10.10 -1.32 -0.86
C TYR A 96 -11.22 -1.36 0.17
N ILE A 97 -12.46 -1.56 -0.28
CA ILE A 97 -13.64 -1.52 0.57
C ILE A 97 -13.78 -2.86 1.32
N LEU A 98 -13.58 -2.81 2.63
CA LEU A 98 -13.69 -3.98 3.50
C LEU A 98 -15.14 -4.21 3.97
N GLU A 99 -15.87 -3.12 4.23
CA GLU A 99 -17.24 -3.17 4.74
C GLU A 99 -18.08 -2.04 4.14
N GLY A 100 -19.35 -2.31 3.92
CA GLY A 100 -20.34 -1.29 3.56
C GLY A 100 -20.48 -1.04 2.06
N LYS A 101 -21.22 0.02 1.75
CA LYS A 101 -21.49 0.52 0.40
C LYS A 101 -21.66 2.02 0.43
N GLY A 102 -21.32 2.66 -0.67
CA GLY A 102 -21.39 4.11 -0.74
C GLY A 102 -21.09 4.65 -2.12
N TYR A 103 -20.67 5.88 -2.15
CA TYR A 103 -20.19 6.51 -3.38
C TYR A 103 -19.09 7.51 -3.06
N GLU A 104 -18.31 7.84 -4.08
CA GLU A 104 -17.45 9.01 -4.06
C GLU A 104 -17.92 10.05 -5.07
N ILE A 105 -17.69 11.31 -4.75
CA ILE A 105 -17.65 12.38 -5.74
C ILE A 105 -16.16 12.60 -6.07
N HIS A 106 -15.80 12.42 -7.31
CA HIS A 106 -14.45 12.53 -7.82
C HIS A 106 -14.44 13.49 -9.00
N ASP A 107 -13.79 14.65 -8.83
CA ASP A 107 -13.80 15.73 -9.80
C ASP A 107 -15.21 16.09 -10.30
N GLY A 108 -16.16 16.19 -9.37
CA GLY A 108 -17.55 16.56 -9.63
C GLY A 108 -18.44 15.45 -10.17
N LYS A 109 -17.93 14.22 -10.37
CA LYS A 109 -18.71 13.07 -10.84
C LYS A 109 -18.90 12.04 -9.73
N ARG A 110 -20.07 11.39 -9.71
CA ARG A 110 -20.40 10.35 -8.72
C ARG A 110 -20.05 8.96 -9.24
N TYR A 111 -19.40 8.15 -8.37
CA TYR A 111 -19.05 6.75 -8.61
C TYR A 111 -19.44 5.92 -7.41
N GLU A 112 -20.24 4.86 -7.62
CA GLU A 112 -20.72 3.99 -6.55
C GLU A 112 -19.75 2.87 -6.28
N TRP A 113 -19.61 2.51 -5.01
CA TRP A 113 -18.76 1.44 -4.54
C TRP A 113 -19.45 0.60 -3.46
N GLU A 114 -19.01 -0.62 -3.32
CA GLU A 114 -19.44 -1.56 -2.29
C GLU A 114 -18.29 -2.45 -1.85
N ARG A 115 -18.54 -3.31 -0.86
CA ARG A 115 -17.55 -4.25 -0.36
C ARG A 115 -16.86 -5.02 -1.49
N ASP A 116 -15.55 -5.24 -1.34
CA ASP A 116 -14.63 -5.88 -2.27
C ASP A 116 -14.27 -5.06 -3.52
N ASP A 117 -14.81 -3.85 -3.69
CA ASP A 117 -14.38 -2.92 -4.72
C ASP A 117 -13.06 -2.24 -4.37
N LEU A 118 -12.29 -1.87 -5.38
CA LEU A 118 -11.16 -0.96 -5.27
C LEU A 118 -11.52 0.40 -5.87
N VAL A 119 -11.51 1.44 -5.04
CA VAL A 119 -11.73 2.83 -5.47
C VAL A 119 -10.37 3.48 -5.70
N ILE A 120 -10.19 4.07 -6.88
CA ILE A 120 -8.94 4.71 -7.30
C ILE A 120 -9.11 6.22 -7.32
N VAL A 121 -8.52 6.90 -6.35
CA VAL A 121 -8.35 8.35 -6.39
C VAL A 121 -7.06 8.64 -7.13
N HIS A 122 -7.20 9.18 -8.34
CA HIS A 122 -6.04 9.49 -9.18
C HIS A 122 -5.31 10.75 -8.71
N ASN A 123 -4.12 10.96 -9.29
CA ASN A 123 -3.33 12.17 -9.06
C ASN A 123 -4.15 13.43 -9.34
N ASP A 124 -3.88 14.48 -8.57
CA ASP A 124 -4.45 15.83 -8.78
C ASP A 124 -5.98 15.90 -8.74
N SER A 125 -6.61 14.99 -8.01
CA SER A 125 -8.06 14.87 -7.96
C SER A 125 -8.64 15.41 -6.66
N VAL A 126 -9.81 16.04 -6.77
CA VAL A 126 -10.63 16.43 -5.64
C VAL A 126 -11.69 15.37 -5.43
N HIS A 127 -11.79 14.84 -4.21
CA HIS A 127 -12.70 13.75 -3.90
C HIS A 127 -13.34 13.85 -2.52
N ARG A 128 -14.47 13.16 -2.37
CA ARG A 128 -15.17 12.99 -1.10
C ARG A 128 -15.94 11.68 -1.10
N HIS A 129 -15.81 10.91 -0.03
CA HIS A 129 -16.48 9.62 0.14
C HIS A 129 -17.70 9.73 1.03
N TYR A 130 -18.74 8.96 0.70
CA TYR A 130 -20.02 8.95 1.40
C TYR A 130 -20.47 7.51 1.66
N ASN A 131 -20.87 7.22 2.90
CA ASN A 131 -21.53 5.98 3.27
C ASN A 131 -23.02 6.07 3.01
N LEU A 132 -23.57 5.17 2.21
CA LEU A 132 -25.01 5.12 1.90
C LEU A 132 -25.83 4.35 2.94
N ASP A 133 -25.19 3.56 3.79
CA ASP A 133 -25.90 2.78 4.79
C ASP A 133 -26.22 3.67 6.00
N PRO A 134 -27.53 3.83 6.37
CA PRO A 134 -27.91 4.68 7.49
C PRO A 134 -27.69 4.02 8.86
N GLU A 135 -27.43 2.72 8.91
CA GLU A 135 -27.33 1.94 10.15
C GLU A 135 -25.95 1.36 10.37
N ARG A 136 -25.17 1.11 9.31
CA ARG A 136 -23.87 0.45 9.39
C ARG A 136 -22.76 1.35 8.88
N ARG A 137 -21.60 1.20 9.48
CA ARG A 137 -20.39 1.87 9.01
C ARG A 137 -19.96 1.37 7.64
N ALA A 138 -19.13 2.14 6.97
CA ALA A 138 -18.29 1.66 5.88
C ALA A 138 -16.83 1.74 6.31
N LEU A 139 -16.04 0.74 5.93
CA LEU A 139 -14.62 0.64 6.26
C LEU A 139 -13.81 0.35 5.00
N ALA A 140 -12.76 1.12 4.80
CA ALA A 140 -11.80 0.94 3.71
C ALA A 140 -10.37 0.86 4.22
N LEU A 141 -9.57 -0.01 3.60
CA LEU A 141 -8.12 0.00 3.71
C LEU A 141 -7.56 0.88 2.59
N VAL A 142 -6.82 1.91 2.98
CA VAL A 142 -6.27 2.89 2.06
C VAL A 142 -4.77 2.70 1.91
N MET A 143 -4.31 2.56 0.69
CA MET A 143 -2.91 2.36 0.33
C MET A 143 -2.49 3.47 -0.63
N LYS A 144 -1.37 4.13 -0.36
CA LYS A 144 -0.89 5.24 -1.18
C LYS A 144 0.63 5.43 -1.10
N PRO A 145 1.27 5.98 -2.13
CA PRO A 145 2.71 6.23 -2.17
C PRO A 145 3.09 7.58 -1.53
N LYS A 146 2.36 8.03 -0.52
CA LYS A 146 2.50 9.39 0.02
C LYS A 146 3.90 9.68 0.54
N SER A 147 4.56 8.70 1.15
CA SER A 147 5.92 8.87 1.67
C SER A 147 6.93 9.27 0.59
N ALA A 148 6.86 8.62 -0.57
CA ALA A 148 7.72 8.95 -1.71
C ALA A 148 7.43 10.36 -2.25
N TRP A 149 6.17 10.74 -2.35
CA TRP A 149 5.77 12.07 -2.79
C TRP A 149 6.22 13.18 -1.84
N MET A 150 6.14 12.93 -0.53
CA MET A 150 6.68 13.83 0.49
C MET A 150 8.19 14.00 0.35
N TYR A 151 8.90 12.91 0.09
CA TYR A 151 10.33 12.94 -0.12
C TYR A 151 10.73 13.80 -1.32
N LEU A 152 10.03 13.63 -2.42
CA LEU A 152 10.27 14.39 -3.65
C LEU A 152 9.79 15.84 -3.57
N GLY A 153 9.13 16.25 -2.48
CA GLY A 153 8.59 17.59 -2.33
C GLY A 153 7.37 17.89 -3.21
N LEU A 154 6.71 16.85 -3.72
CA LEU A 154 5.59 16.95 -4.68
C LEU A 154 4.23 16.97 -4.00
N ILE A 155 4.17 16.92 -2.65
CA ILE A 155 2.88 16.93 -1.96
C ILE A 155 2.34 18.35 -1.86
N GLN A 156 1.24 18.57 -2.56
CA GLN A 156 0.30 19.63 -2.26
C GLN A 156 -1.03 18.97 -1.91
N GLN A 157 -1.56 19.32 -0.76
CA GLN A 157 -2.82 18.80 -0.27
C GLN A 157 -3.61 19.96 0.33
N GLY A 158 -4.85 20.13 -0.11
CA GLY A 158 -5.71 21.21 0.33
C GLY A 158 -7.16 20.81 0.43
N ARG A 159 -7.92 21.53 1.23
CA ARG A 159 -9.36 21.32 1.41
C ARG A 159 -10.21 22.29 0.58
N GLY A 160 -9.64 22.80 -0.46
CA GLY A 160 -10.37 23.50 -1.52
C GLY A 160 -10.94 24.87 -1.20
N PHE A 161 -10.76 25.39 0.02
CA PHE A 161 -11.32 26.69 0.39
C PHE A 161 -10.34 27.45 1.26
N GLY A 162 -9.84 28.57 0.78
CA GLY A 162 -9.12 29.49 1.62
C GLY A 162 -7.71 29.87 1.19
N ALA A 163 -7.36 29.74 -0.06
CA ALA A 163 -6.33 30.61 -0.59
C ALA A 163 -6.85 32.05 -0.48
N ASP A 164 -6.07 32.92 0.10
CA ASP A 164 -6.35 34.34 0.10
C ASP A 164 -6.37 34.81 -1.37
N GLU A 165 -7.57 35.01 -1.93
CA GLU A 165 -7.75 35.45 -3.31
C GLU A 165 -7.00 36.76 -3.59
N ALA A 166 -6.73 37.56 -2.56
CA ALA A 166 -5.93 38.78 -2.69
C ALA A 166 -4.44 38.49 -2.96
N ALA A 167 -3.94 37.32 -2.54
CA ALA A 167 -2.57 36.90 -2.78
C ALA A 167 -2.37 36.16 -4.10
N TYR A 168 -3.45 35.58 -4.66
CA TYR A 168 -3.41 34.80 -5.89
C TYR A 168 -4.40 35.38 -6.90
N GLY A 169 -4.01 35.45 -8.15
CA GLY A 169 -4.92 35.83 -9.23
C GLY A 169 -6.03 34.79 -9.47
N PRO A 170 -7.01 35.10 -10.33
CA PRO A 170 -8.03 34.15 -10.71
C PRO A 170 -7.39 32.90 -11.38
N PRO A 171 -8.01 31.72 -11.22
CA PRO A 171 -7.50 30.51 -11.86
C PRO A 171 -7.55 30.64 -13.39
N GLU A 172 -6.43 30.32 -14.01
CA GLU A 172 -6.29 30.26 -15.46
C GLU A 172 -6.61 28.85 -15.98
N ASP A 173 -6.94 28.71 -17.26
CA ASP A 173 -7.24 27.41 -17.86
C ASP A 173 -6.06 26.41 -17.74
N TRP A 174 -4.84 26.89 -17.81
CA TRP A 174 -3.63 26.10 -17.62
C TRP A 174 -3.40 25.67 -16.16
N ALA A 175 -4.18 26.18 -15.20
CA ALA A 175 -4.13 25.77 -13.81
C ALA A 175 -4.58 24.31 -13.58
N ARG A 176 -5.17 23.69 -14.57
CA ARG A 176 -5.37 22.24 -14.60
C ARG A 176 -4.18 21.53 -15.20
N LEU A 177 -3.22 21.24 -14.38
CA LEU A 177 -1.87 20.83 -14.80
C LEU A 177 -1.65 19.33 -14.81
N TRP A 178 -2.44 18.52 -15.37
CA TRP A 178 -2.29 17.17 -14.96
C TRP A 178 -2.15 16.12 -16.00
N THR A 179 -2.06 14.89 -15.52
CA THR A 179 -1.99 13.71 -16.34
C THR A 179 -3.22 13.66 -17.26
N LYS A 180 -3.00 13.83 -18.55
CA LYS A 180 -4.08 13.77 -19.54
C LYS A 180 -4.78 12.42 -19.52
N GLY A 181 -6.10 12.42 -19.71
CA GLY A 181 -6.92 11.22 -19.78
C GLY A 181 -7.29 10.60 -18.44
N LEU A 182 -7.03 11.28 -17.29
CA LEU A 182 -7.44 10.80 -15.98
C LEU A 182 -8.96 10.65 -15.85
N ASP A 183 -9.71 11.51 -16.48
CA ASP A 183 -11.17 11.49 -16.52
C ASP A 183 -11.74 10.26 -17.23
N GLN A 184 -10.98 9.65 -18.14
CA GLN A 184 -11.34 8.44 -18.87
C GLN A 184 -10.98 7.16 -18.12
N ARG A 185 -10.14 7.23 -17.07
CA ARG A 185 -9.73 6.07 -16.29
C ARG A 185 -10.84 5.64 -15.35
N LYS A 186 -10.92 4.34 -15.14
CA LYS A 186 -11.85 3.73 -14.18
C LYS A 186 -11.57 4.23 -12.77
N LYS A 187 -12.62 4.66 -12.06
CA LYS A 187 -12.52 5.12 -10.67
C LYS A 187 -12.84 4.03 -9.66
N VAL A 188 -13.68 3.08 -10.05
CA VAL A 188 -14.06 1.94 -9.21
C VAL A 188 -13.85 0.67 -10.00
N VAL A 189 -13.06 -0.24 -9.45
CA VAL A 189 -12.76 -1.56 -10.00
C VAL A 189 -13.60 -2.58 -9.24
N LYS A 190 -14.52 -3.21 -9.93
CA LYS A 190 -15.37 -4.28 -9.38
C LYS A 190 -14.64 -5.64 -9.43
N PRO A 191 -14.96 -6.59 -8.54
CA PRO A 191 -14.45 -7.95 -8.65
C PRO A 191 -14.68 -8.59 -10.04
N ALA A 192 -15.81 -8.27 -10.68
CA ALA A 192 -16.13 -8.74 -12.02
C ALA A 192 -15.27 -8.15 -13.14
N ASP A 193 -14.59 -7.03 -12.90
CA ASP A 193 -13.70 -6.40 -13.88
C ASP A 193 -12.33 -7.08 -13.98
N THR A 194 -12.03 -7.97 -13.06
CA THR A 194 -10.72 -8.61 -12.90
C THR A 194 -10.88 -10.13 -12.79
N ARG A 195 -9.84 -10.86 -13.16
CA ARG A 195 -9.85 -12.32 -13.13
C ARG A 195 -8.68 -12.86 -12.33
N TRP A 196 -8.85 -14.06 -11.79
CA TRP A 196 -7.78 -14.83 -11.20
C TRP A 196 -6.91 -15.43 -12.29
N GLU A 197 -5.62 -15.35 -12.09
CA GLU A 197 -4.60 -15.89 -13.01
C GLU A 197 -3.59 -16.70 -12.21
N ASP A 198 -3.21 -17.86 -12.77
CA ASP A 198 -2.10 -18.64 -12.25
C ASP A 198 -0.81 -18.14 -12.92
N THR A 199 0.06 -17.62 -12.12
CA THR A 199 1.31 -16.98 -12.55
C THR A 199 2.50 -17.61 -11.85
N ARG A 200 3.70 -17.15 -12.16
CA ARG A 200 4.91 -17.51 -11.43
C ARG A 200 4.83 -17.12 -9.94
N ASP A 201 4.15 -16.04 -9.64
CA ASP A 201 3.96 -15.56 -8.26
C ASP A 201 2.95 -16.41 -7.48
N GLY A 202 2.21 -17.27 -8.15
CA GLY A 202 1.11 -18.06 -7.65
C GLY A 202 -0.23 -17.62 -8.26
N ARG A 203 -1.32 -17.91 -7.57
CA ARG A 203 -2.66 -17.52 -7.98
C ARG A 203 -2.94 -16.09 -7.54
N ILE A 204 -3.01 -15.16 -8.48
CA ILE A 204 -3.20 -13.74 -8.23
C ILE A 204 -4.39 -13.16 -8.98
N ARG A 205 -4.94 -12.06 -8.49
CA ARG A 205 -5.93 -11.23 -9.17
C ARG A 205 -5.50 -9.77 -9.09
N VAL A 206 -5.04 -9.22 -10.20
CA VAL A 206 -4.59 -7.82 -10.27
C VAL A 206 -5.80 -6.90 -10.27
N LEU A 207 -5.89 -6.04 -9.27
CA LEU A 207 -6.95 -5.03 -9.14
C LEU A 207 -6.56 -3.72 -9.80
N THR A 208 -5.32 -3.28 -9.66
CA THR A 208 -4.77 -2.12 -10.38
C THR A 208 -3.27 -2.25 -10.55
N SER A 209 -2.76 -1.67 -11.63
CA SER A 209 -1.32 -1.66 -11.92
C SER A 209 -0.99 -0.53 -12.90
N PRO A 210 0.21 0.07 -12.83
CA PRO A 210 0.71 0.97 -13.85
C PRO A 210 0.74 0.39 -15.26
N GLU A 211 0.79 -0.93 -15.38
CA GLU A 211 0.84 -1.64 -16.65
C GLU A 211 -0.55 -1.87 -17.29
N ARG A 212 -1.60 -1.76 -16.50
CA ARG A 212 -2.97 -1.95 -16.96
C ARG A 212 -3.54 -0.65 -17.48
N THR A 213 -4.11 -0.65 -18.69
CA THR A 213 -4.70 0.54 -19.30
C THR A 213 -6.11 0.81 -18.81
N ASP A 214 -6.83 -0.23 -18.45
CA ASP A 214 -8.25 -0.18 -18.01
C ASP A 214 -8.41 0.20 -16.54
N VAL A 215 -7.53 -0.33 -15.68
CA VAL A 215 -7.57 -0.14 -14.21
C VAL A 215 -6.24 0.44 -13.71
N ARG A 216 -5.77 1.46 -14.35
CA ARG A 216 -4.42 1.98 -14.12
C ARG A 216 -4.33 2.92 -12.94
N ALA A 217 -3.50 2.56 -11.94
CA ALA A 217 -2.82 3.48 -11.05
C ALA A 217 -1.38 3.70 -11.55
N ASN A 218 -0.75 4.82 -11.21
CA ASN A 218 0.59 5.13 -11.73
C ASN A 218 1.72 4.62 -10.84
N ALA A 219 1.50 4.60 -9.53
CA ALA A 219 2.58 4.41 -8.57
C ALA A 219 2.46 3.14 -7.73
N VAL A 220 1.29 2.49 -7.67
CA VAL A 220 1.05 1.34 -6.81
C VAL A 220 0.37 0.22 -7.58
N ASP A 221 0.91 -1.00 -7.49
CA ASP A 221 0.21 -2.22 -7.84
C ASP A 221 -0.62 -2.66 -6.64
N ILE A 222 -1.86 -3.07 -6.89
CA ILE A 222 -2.68 -3.78 -5.90
C ILE A 222 -3.20 -5.05 -6.53
N TYR A 223 -2.95 -6.17 -5.85
CA TYR A 223 -3.47 -7.46 -6.25
C TYR A 223 -3.88 -8.28 -5.04
N GLN A 224 -4.79 -9.20 -5.24
CA GLN A 224 -5.08 -10.27 -4.29
C GLN A 224 -4.25 -11.49 -4.63
N GLN A 225 -3.81 -12.20 -3.62
CA GLN A 225 -3.12 -13.48 -3.77
C GLN A 225 -3.81 -14.54 -2.93
N ASP A 226 -3.99 -15.71 -3.52
CA ASP A 226 -4.56 -16.90 -2.89
C ASP A 226 -3.47 -17.97 -2.77
N VAL A 227 -3.13 -18.35 -1.54
CA VAL A 227 -2.16 -19.38 -1.24
C VAL A 227 -2.90 -20.60 -0.65
N ALA A 228 -2.86 -21.72 -1.33
CA ALA A 228 -3.53 -22.95 -0.90
C ALA A 228 -3.04 -23.42 0.49
N PRO A 229 -3.86 -24.17 1.24
CA PRO A 229 -3.46 -24.77 2.52
C PRO A 229 -2.16 -25.58 2.39
N GLY A 230 -1.26 -25.39 3.35
CA GLY A 230 0.05 -26.06 3.37
C GLY A 230 1.01 -25.66 2.24
N SER A 231 0.67 -24.61 1.48
CA SER A 231 1.46 -24.12 0.35
C SER A 231 2.15 -22.79 0.66
N ARG A 232 2.80 -22.22 -0.33
CA ARG A 232 3.57 -20.97 -0.22
C ARG A 232 3.47 -20.12 -1.48
N SER A 233 3.73 -18.83 -1.34
CA SER A 233 3.92 -17.93 -2.48
C SER A 233 5.28 -18.12 -3.14
N VAL A 234 5.54 -17.39 -4.19
CA VAL A 234 6.88 -17.22 -4.76
C VAL A 234 7.87 -16.73 -3.70
N LYS A 235 9.13 -17.19 -3.81
CA LYS A 235 10.24 -16.59 -3.09
C LYS A 235 10.99 -15.68 -4.03
N HIS A 236 10.95 -14.40 -3.75
CA HIS A 236 11.52 -13.40 -4.66
C HIS A 236 12.06 -12.18 -3.95
N TRP A 237 12.71 -11.33 -4.70
CA TRP A 237 13.26 -10.07 -4.25
C TRP A 237 13.02 -8.97 -5.27
N HIS A 238 12.69 -7.79 -4.77
CA HIS A 238 12.58 -6.56 -5.56
C HIS A 238 12.98 -5.33 -4.72
N MET A 239 13.22 -4.21 -5.40
CA MET A 239 13.64 -2.96 -4.77
C MET A 239 12.49 -2.20 -4.08
N ALA A 240 11.25 -2.49 -4.47
CA ALA A 240 10.08 -1.86 -3.88
C ALA A 240 9.82 -2.33 -2.45
N ASP A 241 9.29 -1.46 -1.60
CA ASP A 241 8.62 -1.91 -0.38
C ASP A 241 7.21 -2.41 -0.70
N GLU A 242 6.72 -3.29 0.17
CA GLU A 242 5.44 -3.97 -0.01
C GLU A 242 4.67 -4.04 1.30
N ALA A 243 3.35 -3.91 1.23
CA ALA A 243 2.44 -4.09 2.32
C ALA A 243 1.43 -5.19 1.99
N VAL A 244 1.31 -6.19 2.86
CA VAL A 244 0.45 -7.36 2.70
C VAL A 244 -0.59 -7.36 3.79
N TYR A 245 -1.84 -7.08 3.45
CA TYR A 245 -2.97 -7.16 4.38
C TYR A 245 -3.59 -8.55 4.35
N VAL A 246 -3.70 -9.19 5.50
CA VAL A 246 -4.24 -10.54 5.64
C VAL A 246 -5.76 -10.48 5.72
N MET A 247 -6.43 -10.86 4.64
CA MET A 247 -7.89 -10.85 4.55
C MET A 247 -8.52 -12.08 5.21
N ARG A 248 -7.90 -13.25 5.03
CA ARG A 248 -8.37 -14.54 5.54
C ARG A 248 -7.23 -15.53 5.61
N GLY A 249 -7.34 -16.50 6.51
CA GLY A 249 -6.33 -17.53 6.73
C GLY A 249 -5.25 -17.06 7.69
N ARG A 250 -4.30 -17.94 7.99
CA ARG A 250 -3.17 -17.66 8.89
C ARG A 250 -1.91 -18.32 8.36
N GLY A 251 -0.76 -17.80 8.77
CA GLY A 251 0.51 -18.31 8.30
C GLY A 251 1.67 -17.49 8.82
N HIS A 252 2.72 -17.44 8.03
CA HIS A 252 3.88 -16.61 8.34
C HIS A 252 4.55 -16.08 7.07
N SER A 253 5.24 -14.95 7.22
CA SER A 253 6.15 -14.41 6.23
C SER A 253 7.57 -14.79 6.60
N LEU A 254 8.29 -15.35 5.65
CA LEU A 254 9.75 -15.54 5.72
C LEU A 254 10.40 -14.37 5.01
N GLN A 255 11.34 -13.70 5.68
CA GLN A 255 12.03 -12.54 5.14
C GLN A 255 13.53 -12.66 5.35
N TRP A 256 14.30 -12.53 4.26
CA TRP A 256 15.76 -12.57 4.28
C TRP A 256 16.30 -11.19 3.93
N ASP A 257 17.12 -10.64 4.80
CA ASP A 257 17.78 -9.36 4.54
C ASP A 257 18.75 -9.49 3.36
N VAL A 258 18.81 -8.45 2.53
CA VAL A 258 19.73 -8.36 1.41
C VAL A 258 20.70 -7.20 1.65
N GLU A 259 21.99 -7.47 1.52
CA GLU A 259 23.04 -6.46 1.60
C GLU A 259 23.74 -6.27 0.27
N ALA A 260 24.04 -5.02 -0.05
CA ALA A 260 24.89 -4.70 -1.16
C ALA A 260 26.37 -4.78 -0.73
N GLN A 261 27.15 -5.56 -1.42
CA GLN A 261 28.60 -5.56 -1.31
C GLN A 261 29.19 -4.90 -2.55
N ILE A 262 30.04 -3.92 -2.33
CA ILE A 262 30.74 -3.20 -3.39
C ILE A 262 32.20 -3.62 -3.34
N GLY A 263 32.63 -4.40 -4.34
CA GLY A 263 34.01 -4.78 -4.59
C GLY A 263 34.40 -4.32 -6.00
N GLU A 264 34.93 -5.20 -6.80
CA GLU A 264 35.13 -4.93 -8.25
C GLU A 264 33.79 -4.87 -9.00
N ARG A 265 32.76 -5.45 -8.41
CA ARG A 265 31.39 -5.44 -8.89
C ARG A 265 30.44 -5.17 -7.75
N TYR A 266 29.26 -4.74 -8.10
CA TYR A 266 28.14 -4.61 -7.16
C TYR A 266 27.47 -5.98 -7.01
N GLU A 267 27.44 -6.54 -5.81
CA GLU A 267 26.86 -7.83 -5.51
C GLU A 267 25.78 -7.71 -4.43
N ALA A 268 24.69 -8.45 -4.60
CA ALA A 268 23.69 -8.61 -3.57
C ALA A 268 23.94 -9.90 -2.77
N ARG A 269 24.02 -9.79 -1.46
CA ARG A 269 24.14 -10.94 -0.56
C ARG A 269 22.87 -11.12 0.23
N VAL A 270 22.28 -12.29 0.10
CA VAL A 270 21.07 -12.67 0.84
C VAL A 270 21.49 -13.35 2.14
N ALA A 271 20.85 -13.00 3.25
CA ALA A 271 21.04 -13.66 4.53
C ALA A 271 20.78 -15.17 4.42
N LYS A 272 21.53 -15.99 5.16
CA LYS A 272 21.36 -17.45 5.12
C LYS A 272 20.03 -17.87 5.73
N GLU A 273 19.69 -17.27 6.86
CA GLU A 273 18.48 -17.59 7.62
C GLU A 273 17.45 -16.47 7.49
N PRO A 274 16.17 -16.82 7.34
CA PRO A 274 15.10 -15.83 7.35
C PRO A 274 14.70 -15.42 8.76
N SER A 275 14.18 -14.23 8.90
CA SER A 275 13.28 -13.91 9.99
C SER A 275 11.88 -14.46 9.68
N ARG A 276 11.20 -14.98 10.72
CA ARG A 276 9.85 -15.55 10.61
C ARG A 276 8.84 -14.69 11.34
N TRP A 277 7.80 -14.27 10.65
CA TRP A 277 6.78 -13.36 11.14
C TRP A 277 5.39 -13.97 10.97
N THR A 278 4.83 -14.49 12.04
CA THR A 278 3.47 -15.06 12.02
C THR A 278 2.42 -13.96 11.88
N PHE A 279 1.33 -14.27 11.22
CA PHE A 279 0.22 -13.35 11.02
C PHE A 279 -1.14 -14.07 11.03
N GLU A 280 -2.20 -13.30 11.24
CA GLU A 280 -3.60 -13.74 11.24
C GLU A 280 -4.50 -12.70 10.56
N PRO A 281 -5.80 -12.97 10.31
CA PRO A 281 -6.68 -12.04 9.62
C PRO A 281 -6.73 -10.67 10.29
N GLY A 282 -6.64 -9.61 9.48
CA GLY A 282 -6.59 -8.23 9.90
C GLY A 282 -5.19 -7.68 10.16
N ASP A 283 -4.16 -8.54 10.26
CA ASP A 283 -2.77 -8.10 10.38
C ASP A 283 -2.26 -7.51 9.06
N LEU A 284 -1.29 -6.62 9.19
CA LEU A 284 -0.55 -6.08 8.06
C LEU A 284 0.92 -6.48 8.15
N VAL A 285 1.41 -7.18 7.14
CA VAL A 285 2.82 -7.55 7.01
C VAL A 285 3.52 -6.51 6.15
N TYR A 286 4.62 -5.97 6.62
CA TYR A 286 5.47 -5.06 5.86
C TYR A 286 6.71 -5.78 5.37
N VAL A 287 6.99 -5.64 4.10
CA VAL A 287 8.22 -6.09 3.45
C VAL A 287 9.01 -4.85 3.04
N PRO A 288 10.11 -4.52 3.73
CA PRO A 288 10.97 -3.42 3.32
C PRO A 288 11.60 -3.68 1.95
N GLN A 289 11.98 -2.61 1.28
CA GLN A 289 12.79 -2.73 0.07
C GLN A 289 14.05 -3.57 0.32
N ASN A 290 14.51 -4.21 -0.74
CA ASN A 290 15.70 -5.08 -0.67
C ASN A 290 15.57 -6.24 0.33
N THR A 291 14.41 -6.83 0.43
CA THR A 291 14.15 -7.99 1.28
C THR A 291 13.63 -9.15 0.44
N VAL A 292 14.34 -10.27 0.44
CA VAL A 292 13.79 -11.52 -0.11
C VAL A 292 12.66 -11.97 0.79
N HIS A 293 11.53 -12.33 0.21
CA HIS A 293 10.37 -12.72 1.00
C HIS A 293 9.53 -13.82 0.37
N GLN A 294 8.73 -14.46 1.21
CA GLN A 294 7.82 -15.53 0.86
C GLN A 294 6.71 -15.63 1.92
N LEU A 295 5.48 -15.80 1.49
CA LEU A 295 4.34 -16.11 2.37
C LEU A 295 4.15 -17.64 2.43
N VAL A 296 3.88 -18.14 3.62
CA VAL A 296 3.59 -19.56 3.87
C VAL A 296 2.24 -19.67 4.55
N ASN A 297 1.39 -20.51 4.00
CA ASN A 297 0.09 -20.84 4.60
C ASN A 297 0.24 -22.08 5.50
N ASP A 298 0.24 -21.86 6.82
CA ASP A 298 0.30 -22.92 7.83
C ASP A 298 -1.10 -23.45 8.19
N GLY A 299 -2.15 -22.83 7.66
CA GLY A 299 -3.54 -23.16 8.01
C GLY A 299 -4.12 -24.28 7.16
N SER A 300 -5.32 -24.69 7.54
CA SER A 300 -6.16 -25.65 6.79
C SER A 300 -7.09 -24.98 5.78
N GLU A 301 -7.12 -23.65 5.73
CA GLU A 301 -7.92 -22.86 4.81
C GLU A 301 -7.04 -22.06 3.86
N PRO A 302 -7.53 -21.65 2.69
CA PRO A 302 -6.80 -20.76 1.80
C PRO A 302 -6.41 -19.46 2.51
N LEU A 303 -5.17 -19.05 2.35
CA LEU A 303 -4.66 -17.76 2.79
C LEU A 303 -4.94 -16.73 1.68
N MET A 304 -5.81 -15.77 1.97
CA MET A 304 -6.13 -14.66 1.07
C MET A 304 -5.51 -13.39 1.58
N VAL A 305 -4.67 -12.78 0.77
CA VAL A 305 -4.03 -11.50 1.09
C VAL A 305 -4.31 -10.45 0.01
N LEU A 306 -4.30 -9.18 0.44
CA LEU A 306 -4.28 -8.02 -0.44
C LEU A 306 -2.88 -7.41 -0.37
N VAL A 307 -2.22 -7.31 -1.49
CA VAL A 307 -0.84 -6.84 -1.61
C VAL A 307 -0.82 -5.48 -2.28
N ALA A 308 -0.11 -4.56 -1.68
CA ALA A 308 0.21 -3.25 -2.26
C ALA A 308 1.73 -3.12 -2.42
N GLN A 309 2.19 -2.91 -3.65
CA GLN A 309 3.59 -2.74 -3.98
C GLN A 309 3.81 -1.40 -4.66
N ASN A 310 4.80 -0.65 -4.21
CA ASN A 310 5.20 0.58 -4.89
C ASN A 310 5.92 0.26 -6.21
N ARG A 311 5.50 0.89 -7.29
CA ARG A 311 6.05 0.69 -8.64
C ARG A 311 6.85 1.87 -9.17
N LEU A 312 7.05 2.91 -8.36
CA LEU A 312 7.86 4.05 -8.79
C LEU A 312 9.30 3.67 -9.15
N PHE A 313 9.83 2.61 -8.54
CA PHE A 313 11.16 2.08 -8.85
C PHE A 313 11.32 1.63 -10.30
N LYS A 314 10.26 1.13 -10.93
CA LYS A 314 10.24 0.84 -12.36
C LYS A 314 10.63 2.06 -13.20
N LEU A 315 10.09 3.21 -12.82
CA LEU A 315 10.27 4.45 -13.56
C LEU A 315 11.69 5.03 -13.45
N ILE A 316 12.47 4.54 -12.47
CA ILE A 316 13.87 4.95 -12.26
C ILE A 316 14.87 3.83 -12.55
N GLY A 317 14.43 2.78 -13.27
CA GLY A 317 15.31 1.72 -13.77
C GLY A 317 15.52 0.52 -12.87
N TYR A 318 14.74 0.35 -11.80
CA TYR A 318 14.80 -0.80 -10.89
C TYR A 318 13.53 -1.64 -10.94
N ASP A 319 13.14 -2.05 -12.12
CA ASP A 319 11.91 -2.81 -12.34
C ASP A 319 12.10 -4.34 -12.31
N SER A 320 13.32 -4.81 -12.11
CA SER A 320 13.62 -6.23 -12.08
C SER A 320 13.12 -6.89 -10.79
N VAL A 321 12.52 -8.05 -10.95
CA VAL A 321 12.20 -8.98 -9.87
C VAL A 321 13.15 -10.18 -10.00
N VAL A 322 13.85 -10.52 -8.92
CA VAL A 322 14.72 -11.69 -8.86
C VAL A 322 13.95 -12.83 -8.23
N TYR A 323 13.62 -13.83 -9.05
CA TYR A 323 12.92 -15.02 -8.62
C TYR A 323 13.89 -16.09 -8.15
N LEU A 324 13.75 -16.54 -6.91
CA LEU A 324 14.58 -17.58 -6.30
C LEU A 324 13.87 -18.94 -6.28
N GLU A 325 12.56 -18.94 -6.03
CA GLU A 325 11.71 -20.13 -6.09
C GLU A 325 10.33 -19.73 -6.62
N ASP A 326 9.82 -20.48 -7.59
CA ASP A 326 8.46 -20.25 -8.10
C ASP A 326 7.41 -20.72 -7.06
N ALA A 327 6.26 -20.08 -7.06
CA ALA A 327 5.12 -20.58 -6.30
C ALA A 327 4.72 -21.98 -6.79
N PRO A 328 4.32 -22.91 -5.91
CA PRO A 328 3.78 -24.17 -6.34
C PRO A 328 2.57 -23.98 -7.25
N ALA A 329 2.47 -24.78 -8.30
CA ALA A 329 1.29 -24.75 -9.17
C ALA A 329 0.02 -25.05 -8.37
N ALA A 330 -1.07 -24.34 -8.67
CA ALA A 330 -2.35 -24.52 -8.00
C ALA A 330 -2.77 -26.01 -8.04
N GLY A 331 -3.09 -26.59 -6.89
CA GLY A 331 -3.49 -27.99 -6.74
C GLY A 331 -2.36 -29.01 -6.51
N ARG A 332 -1.10 -28.59 -6.37
CA ARG A 332 -0.02 -29.48 -5.91
C ARG A 332 0.25 -29.29 -4.43
N GLU A 333 -0.08 -30.31 -3.63
CA GLU A 333 0.41 -30.40 -2.25
C GLU A 333 1.94 -30.40 -2.26
N VAL A 334 2.53 -29.47 -1.51
CA VAL A 334 3.96 -29.54 -1.20
C VAL A 334 4.13 -30.58 -0.10
N VAL A 335 4.33 -31.83 -0.50
CA VAL A 335 4.77 -32.88 0.44
C VAL A 335 6.11 -32.42 1.02
N GLY A 336 6.12 -32.13 2.33
CA GLY A 336 7.27 -31.62 3.03
C GLY A 336 8.49 -32.50 2.86
N THR A 337 9.52 -31.98 2.24
CA THR A 337 10.87 -32.51 2.42
C THR A 337 11.49 -31.83 3.65
N ALA A 338 11.11 -32.30 4.83
CA ALA A 338 12.02 -32.25 5.94
C ALA A 338 13.22 -33.15 5.58
N ARG A 339 14.32 -32.56 5.21
CA ARG A 339 15.63 -33.25 5.27
C ARG A 339 16.57 -32.42 6.12
N ALA A 340 17.07 -33.17 7.11
CA ALA A 340 18.01 -32.80 8.14
C ALA A 340 19.27 -32.10 7.63
#